data_9d15e871ccf44ea15eeb0ed4b07a0fb8
#
_entry.id   9d15e871ccf44ea15eeb0ed4b07a0fb8
#
_cell.length_a   1.000
_cell.length_b   1.000
_cell.length_c   1.000
_cell.angle_alpha   90.00
_cell.angle_beta   90.00
_cell.angle_gamma   90.00
#
_symmetry.space_group_name_H-M   'P 1'
#
loop_
_entity.id
_entity.type
_entity.pdbx_description
1 polymer ?
#
loop_
_entity_poly.entity_id
_entity_poly.type
_entity_poly.pdbx_seq_one_letter_code
_entity_poly.pdbx_strand_id
1 'polypeptide(L)' 'VYDDKKQELLSRKAALAYPIRNGVPLMTADAARPLTDDEIARL' A
#
# COMPACT_ATOMS: atom_id res chain seq x y z
N VAL A 1 5.93 1.68 3.45
CA VAL A 1 6.96 1.35 2.45
C VAL A 1 6.42 1.60 1.05
N TYR A 2 7.17 2.29 0.25
CA TYR A 2 6.79 2.62 -1.11
C TYR A 2 7.17 1.49 -2.08
N ASP A 3 6.21 0.99 -2.82
CA ASP A 3 6.46 -0.02 -3.85
C ASP A 3 6.43 0.66 -5.22
N ASP A 4 7.60 0.94 -5.76
CA ASP A 4 7.74 1.64 -7.03
C ASP A 4 7.20 0.84 -8.21
N LYS A 5 7.35 -0.46 -8.17
CA LYS A 5 6.90 -1.33 -9.27
C LYS A 5 5.39 -1.39 -9.38
N LYS A 6 4.71 -1.43 -8.23
CA LYS A 6 3.25 -1.51 -8.19
C LYS A 6 2.59 -0.16 -8.02
N GLN A 7 3.37 0.89 -7.82
CA GLN A 7 2.87 2.23 -7.56
C GLN A 7 1.91 2.20 -6.36
N GLU A 8 2.42 1.67 -5.26
CA GLU A 8 1.65 1.55 -4.02
C GLU A 8 2.49 1.98 -2.84
N LEU A 9 1.83 2.58 -1.86
CA LEU A 9 2.43 2.88 -0.58
C LEU A 9 1.93 1.85 0.43
N LEU A 10 2.85 1.03 0.92
CA LEU A 10 2.51 -0.08 1.81
C LEU A 10 2.57 0.36 3.26
N SER A 11 1.50 0.12 4.02
CA SER A 11 1.45 0.44 5.43
C SER A 11 1.37 -0.85 6.25
N ARG A 12 2.48 -1.22 6.87
CA ARG A 12 2.53 -2.40 7.72
C ARG A 12 1.61 -2.24 8.93
N LYS A 13 1.59 -1.05 9.50
CA LYS A 13 0.81 -0.76 10.70
C LYS A 13 -0.68 -0.89 10.47
N ALA A 14 -1.13 -0.43 9.31
CA ALA A 14 -2.55 -0.52 8.94
C ALA A 14 -2.86 -1.80 8.17
N ALA A 15 -1.83 -2.54 7.74
CA ALA A 15 -1.95 -3.72 6.89
C ALA A 15 -2.70 -3.40 5.59
N LEU A 16 -2.43 -2.22 5.04
CA LEU A 16 -3.08 -1.74 3.81
C LEU A 16 -2.05 -1.25 2.81
N ALA A 17 -2.39 -1.42 1.53
CA ALA A 17 -1.61 -0.87 0.43
C ALA A 17 -2.43 0.24 -0.23
N TYR A 18 -1.89 1.45 -0.23
CA TYR A 18 -2.57 2.60 -0.81
C TYR A 18 -2.06 2.83 -2.23
N PRO A 19 -2.95 2.91 -3.23
CA PRO A 19 -2.53 3.13 -4.61
C PRO A 19 -2.00 4.55 -4.79
N ILE A 20 -1.02 4.68 -5.67
CA ILE A 20 -0.45 5.98 -6.01
C ILE A 20 -0.90 6.34 -7.41
N ARG A 21 -1.53 7.51 -7.54
CA ARG A 21 -2.01 8.03 -8.82
C ARG A 21 -1.34 9.36 -9.10
N ASN A 22 -0.67 9.44 -10.25
CA ASN A 22 0.02 10.68 -10.66
C ASN A 22 0.98 11.19 -9.60
N GLY A 23 1.63 10.26 -8.89
CA GLY A 23 2.57 10.60 -7.85
C GLY A 23 1.94 10.98 -6.51
N VAL A 24 0.62 10.86 -6.39
CA VAL A 24 -0.10 11.20 -5.16
C VAL A 24 -0.70 9.93 -4.56
N PRO A 25 -0.32 9.56 -3.33
CA PRO A 25 -0.92 8.39 -2.69
C PRO A 25 -2.36 8.68 -2.25
N LEU A 26 -3.25 7.74 -2.55
CA LEU A 26 -4.65 7.82 -2.15
C LEU A 26 -4.79 7.16 -0.78
N MET A 27 -4.73 7.97 0.27
CA MET A 27 -4.67 7.50 1.66
C MET A 27 -6.03 7.25 2.29
N THR A 28 -6.99 6.79 1.49
CA THR A 28 -8.32 6.47 1.99
C THR A 28 -8.49 4.96 2.07
N ALA A 29 -9.25 4.50 3.07
CA ALA A 29 -9.49 3.06 3.23
C ALA A 29 -10.24 2.48 2.04
N ASP A 30 -11.08 3.27 1.39
CA ASP A 30 -11.86 2.83 0.24
C ASP A 30 -10.96 2.52 -0.96
N ALA A 31 -9.86 3.24 -1.12
CA ALA A 31 -8.94 3.04 -2.22
C ALA A 31 -7.88 1.98 -1.91
N ALA A 32 -7.64 1.70 -0.64
CA ALA A 32 -6.59 0.77 -0.22
C ALA A 32 -7.04 -0.68 -0.35
N ARG A 33 -6.07 -1.57 -0.60
CA ARG A 33 -6.33 -3.01 -0.55
C ARG A 33 -5.68 -3.61 0.69
N PRO A 34 -6.25 -4.67 1.27
CA PRO A 34 -5.61 -5.31 2.42
C PRO A 34 -4.35 -6.05 2.00
N LEU A 35 -3.33 -5.98 2.85
CA LEU A 35 -2.10 -6.74 2.63
C LEU A 35 -2.29 -8.18 3.09
N THR A 36 -1.67 -9.12 2.36
CA THR A 36 -1.63 -10.50 2.79
C THR A 36 -0.53 -10.68 3.82
N ASP A 37 -0.57 -11.81 4.53
CA ASP A 37 0.48 -12.14 5.50
C ASP A 37 1.85 -12.17 4.85
N ASP A 38 1.94 -12.70 3.63
CA ASP A 38 3.19 -12.73 2.89
C ASP A 38 3.72 -11.33 2.60
N GLU A 39 2.85 -10.43 2.23
CA GLU A 39 3.24 -9.06 1.94
C GLU A 39 3.72 -8.34 3.20
N ILE A 40 3.04 -8.55 4.31
CA ILE A 40 3.43 -7.97 5.59
C ILE A 40 4.81 -8.50 6.02
N ALA A 41 5.05 -9.77 5.82
CA ALA A 41 6.32 -10.39 6.19
C ALA A 41 7.50 -9.86 5.38
N ARG A 42 7.24 -9.33 4.20
CA ARG A 42 8.29 -8.77 3.33
C ARG A 42 8.62 -7.31 3.62
N LEU A 43 7.85 -6.67 4.46
CA LEU A 43 8.07 -5.25 4.78
C LEU A 43 9.19 -5.01 5.81
#